data_08d31c18945c048cfcb709b5d0cf9beb
#
_entry.id   08d31c18945c048cfcb709b5d0cf9beb
#
_cell.length_a   1.000
_cell.length_b   1.000
_cell.length_c   1.000
_cell.angle_alpha   90.00
_cell.angle_beta   90.00
_cell.angle_gamma   90.00
#
_symmetry.space_group_name_H-M   'P 1'
#
loop_
_entity.id
_entity.type
_entity.pdbx_description
1 polymer ?
#
loop_
_entity_poly.entity_id
_entity_poly.type
_entity_poly.pdbx_seq_one_letter_code
_entity_poly.pdbx_strand_id
1 'polypeptide(L)'
;MITCESFRLLVDLNVIRTMNLKALLVSSDDRTVRVLRRVLGDLEIDVEHCASGESALRRITRQRYEAIIVDGANAEEAGRVLLGAKSAPVNKRALSIVLVEAEVGLKGGFALGAHFVLHKPFAVERAKASFRAVRALMKRERRMQMRLVVQIPVACYADSRYKAKTMDLCEGGMAIRFIGRVPKENTLRFSLDLPGVDQSLEIEGELAWGGSGDVAGVRFKDPTDDQRKILRKWLDKQLPDPEEDDPPVSCGLSDLSVGGCYLTTDSPFPRGTRVVMSITASKMEVRAAGIVLVAHQEFGMGVEFLRGTAEQADQAERMIATLHANEDKHPEIFVLPDGLETASIPTQPLATEDPLVDLFRQNFQVPVETFLQQMREQRQALDSR
;
A
#
# COMPACT_ATOMS: atom_id res chain seq x y z
N MET A 1 26.02 -26.70 22.71
CA MET A 1 25.29 -27.20 21.53
C MET A 1 23.84 -27.35 21.94
N ILE A 2 23.02 -26.33 21.71
CA ILE A 2 21.59 -26.37 21.95
C ILE A 2 21.00 -26.76 20.59
N THR A 3 20.45 -27.97 20.55
CA THR A 3 19.94 -28.59 19.32
C THR A 3 18.69 -27.83 18.81
N CYS A 4 18.59 -27.73 17.50
CA CYS A 4 17.60 -26.99 16.71
C CYS A 4 16.13 -27.47 16.88
N GLU A 5 15.85 -28.42 17.75
CA GLU A 5 14.53 -29.06 17.92
C GLU A 5 13.66 -28.47 19.03
N SER A 6 14.18 -27.57 19.86
CA SER A 6 13.44 -27.03 21.01
C SER A 6 12.68 -25.72 20.74
N PHE A 7 12.74 -25.20 19.52
CA PHE A 7 12.04 -23.97 19.09
C PHE A 7 10.77 -24.29 18.27
N ARG A 8 10.02 -25.33 18.63
CA ARG A 8 8.61 -25.36 18.21
C ARG A 8 7.87 -24.29 19.01
N LEU A 9 7.89 -23.11 18.45
CA LEU A 9 7.06 -21.98 18.84
C LEU A 9 5.61 -22.45 18.96
N LEU A 10 4.98 -22.17 20.09
CA LEU A 10 3.53 -22.17 20.25
C LEU A 10 2.97 -21.10 19.29
N VAL A 11 2.91 -21.43 18.03
CA VAL A 11 2.09 -20.72 17.05
C VAL A 11 0.67 -21.11 17.41
N ASP A 12 -0.11 -20.16 17.81
CA ASP A 12 -1.54 -20.35 18.05
C ASP A 12 -2.19 -20.65 16.69
N LEU A 13 -2.22 -21.95 16.32
CA LEU A 13 -2.66 -22.47 15.01
C LEU A 13 -4.14 -22.15 14.69
N ASN A 14 -4.85 -21.53 15.61
CA ASN A 14 -6.24 -21.12 15.41
C ASN A 14 -6.41 -19.80 14.64
N VAL A 15 -5.36 -19.04 14.35
CA VAL A 15 -5.43 -17.75 13.66
C VAL A 15 -5.09 -17.84 12.16
N ILE A 16 -4.49 -18.95 11.71
CA ILE A 16 -4.12 -19.14 10.29
C ILE A 16 -5.08 -20.13 9.62
N ARG A 17 -6.37 -19.85 9.67
CA ARG A 17 -7.26 -20.29 8.60
C ARG A 17 -7.01 -19.35 7.43
N THR A 18 -6.89 -19.89 6.23
CA THR A 18 -6.98 -19.17 4.94
C THR A 18 -8.26 -18.32 4.95
N MET A 19 -8.19 -17.15 5.59
CA MET A 19 -9.31 -16.24 5.64
C MET A 19 -9.29 -15.49 4.32
N ASN A 20 -10.29 -15.71 3.49
CA ASN A 20 -10.51 -14.89 2.28
C ASN A 20 -10.42 -13.41 2.63
N LEU A 21 -9.94 -12.59 1.68
CA LEU A 21 -10.00 -11.15 1.81
C LEU A 21 -11.44 -10.71 2.06
N LYS A 22 -11.66 -9.74 2.94
CA LYS A 22 -13.01 -9.27 3.28
C LYS A 22 -13.22 -7.82 2.86
N ALA A 23 -14.32 -7.56 2.16
CA ALA A 23 -14.78 -6.22 1.84
C ALA A 23 -16.13 -5.94 2.47
N LEU A 24 -16.32 -4.73 3.01
CA LEU A 24 -17.62 -4.21 3.41
C LEU A 24 -18.19 -3.37 2.27
N LEU A 25 -19.36 -3.75 1.74
CA LEU A 25 -20.08 -3.00 0.72
C LEU A 25 -21.27 -2.28 1.36
N VAL A 26 -21.30 -0.96 1.23
CA VAL A 26 -22.38 -0.11 1.75
C VAL A 26 -23.12 0.51 0.56
N SER A 27 -24.28 0.00 0.24
CA SER A 27 -25.13 0.50 -0.85
C SER A 27 -26.57 0.04 -0.65
N SER A 28 -27.54 0.88 -0.98
CA SER A 28 -28.97 0.53 -1.06
C SER A 28 -29.41 0.10 -2.47
N ASP A 29 -28.51 0.19 -3.47
CA ASP A 29 -28.80 -0.20 -4.85
C ASP A 29 -28.52 -1.69 -5.07
N ASP A 30 -29.58 -2.48 -5.16
CA ASP A 30 -29.54 -3.93 -5.38
C ASP A 30 -28.80 -4.34 -6.66
N ARG A 31 -28.81 -3.49 -7.70
CA ARG A 31 -28.10 -3.77 -8.95
C ARG A 31 -26.58 -3.69 -8.73
N THR A 32 -26.15 -2.62 -8.12
CA THR A 32 -24.72 -2.42 -7.72
C THR A 32 -24.26 -3.54 -6.81
N VAL A 33 -25.06 -3.90 -5.81
CA VAL A 33 -24.71 -4.99 -4.86
C VAL A 33 -24.54 -6.33 -5.59
N ARG A 34 -25.45 -6.69 -6.50
CA ARG A 34 -25.35 -7.95 -7.26
C ARG A 34 -24.13 -8.00 -8.15
N VAL A 35 -23.82 -6.91 -8.86
CA VAL A 35 -22.64 -6.84 -9.74
C VAL A 35 -21.36 -6.96 -8.93
N LEU A 36 -21.23 -6.18 -7.86
CA LEU A 36 -19.99 -6.19 -7.05
C LEU A 36 -19.81 -7.50 -6.29
N ARG A 37 -20.87 -8.12 -5.78
CA ARG A 37 -20.73 -9.45 -5.17
C ARG A 37 -20.20 -10.49 -6.16
N ARG A 38 -20.65 -10.44 -7.41
CA ARG A 38 -20.14 -11.34 -8.45
C ARG A 38 -18.66 -11.03 -8.75
N VAL A 39 -18.32 -9.77 -9.03
CA VAL A 39 -16.97 -9.34 -9.38
C VAL A 39 -15.97 -9.67 -8.27
N LEU A 40 -16.31 -9.34 -7.03
CA LEU A 40 -15.46 -9.58 -5.87
C LEU A 40 -15.36 -11.07 -5.53
N GLY A 41 -16.47 -11.81 -5.67
CA GLY A 41 -16.47 -13.28 -5.52
C GLY A 41 -15.57 -13.99 -6.53
N ASP A 42 -15.59 -13.55 -7.81
CA ASP A 42 -14.66 -14.05 -8.84
C ASP A 42 -13.17 -13.78 -8.51
N LEU A 43 -12.91 -12.80 -7.64
CA LEU A 43 -11.58 -12.44 -7.15
C LEU A 43 -11.29 -13.00 -5.75
N GLU A 44 -12.10 -13.95 -5.27
CA GLU A 44 -11.96 -14.58 -3.94
C GLU A 44 -11.99 -13.57 -2.79
N ILE A 45 -12.77 -12.50 -2.93
CA ILE A 45 -13.01 -11.50 -1.90
C ILE A 45 -14.41 -11.70 -1.33
N ASP A 46 -14.50 -12.00 -0.03
CA ASP A 46 -15.77 -12.13 0.69
C ASP A 46 -16.40 -10.76 0.89
N VAL A 47 -17.68 -10.63 0.51
CA VAL A 47 -18.42 -9.37 0.60
C VAL A 47 -19.47 -9.43 1.68
N GLU A 48 -19.29 -8.66 2.73
CA GLU A 48 -20.36 -8.31 3.66
C GLU A 48 -21.09 -7.06 3.16
N HIS A 49 -22.41 -7.10 3.18
CA HIS A 49 -23.24 -6.00 2.68
C HIS A 49 -24.04 -5.33 3.80
N CYS A 50 -24.12 -4.00 3.74
CA CYS A 50 -24.98 -3.15 4.53
C CYS A 50 -25.75 -2.21 3.63
N ALA A 51 -27.08 -2.09 3.86
CA ALA A 51 -27.90 -1.15 3.11
C ALA A 51 -27.81 0.29 3.64
N SER A 52 -27.26 0.51 4.85
CA SER A 52 -27.13 1.83 5.48
C SER A 52 -25.78 2.03 6.13
N GLY A 53 -25.33 3.30 6.17
CA GLY A 53 -24.09 3.70 6.81
C GLY A 53 -24.08 3.47 8.32
N GLU A 54 -25.22 3.58 8.99
CA GLU A 54 -25.31 3.30 10.42
C GLU A 54 -25.00 1.82 10.74
N SER A 55 -25.55 0.90 9.94
CA SER A 55 -25.23 -0.53 10.05
C SER A 55 -23.77 -0.81 9.75
N ALA A 56 -23.20 -0.12 8.76
CA ALA A 56 -21.78 -0.22 8.41
C ALA A 56 -20.87 0.25 9.56
N LEU A 57 -21.16 1.39 10.18
CA LEU A 57 -20.36 1.93 11.29
C LEU A 57 -20.32 0.97 12.49
N ARG A 58 -21.45 0.31 12.82
CA ARG A 58 -21.47 -0.71 13.88
C ARG A 58 -20.56 -1.91 13.58
N ARG A 59 -20.43 -2.30 12.30
CA ARG A 59 -19.54 -3.39 11.88
C ARG A 59 -18.09 -2.97 11.85
N ILE A 60 -17.80 -1.80 11.31
CA ILE A 60 -16.45 -1.24 11.18
C ILE A 60 -15.73 -1.16 12.54
N THR A 61 -16.45 -0.92 13.63
CA THR A 61 -15.87 -0.87 14.98
C THR A 61 -15.53 -2.23 15.56
N ARG A 62 -16.13 -3.33 15.05
CA ARG A 62 -16.04 -4.67 15.64
C ARG A 62 -15.31 -5.68 14.76
N GLN A 63 -15.34 -5.47 13.46
CA GLN A 63 -14.80 -6.42 12.48
C GLN A 63 -13.76 -5.72 11.60
N ARG A 64 -12.79 -6.51 11.17
CA ARG A 64 -11.75 -6.08 10.25
C ARG A 64 -12.17 -6.35 8.82
N TYR A 65 -11.90 -5.37 7.96
CA TYR A 65 -12.06 -5.44 6.50
C TYR A 65 -10.78 -4.95 5.82
N GLU A 66 -10.39 -5.56 4.72
CA GLU A 66 -9.30 -5.11 3.88
C GLU A 66 -9.73 -3.96 2.95
N ALA A 67 -11.03 -3.93 2.58
CA ALA A 67 -11.62 -2.83 1.82
C ALA A 67 -13.00 -2.42 2.35
N ILE A 68 -13.31 -1.12 2.22
CA ILE A 68 -14.63 -0.55 2.53
C ILE A 68 -15.09 0.19 1.27
N ILE A 69 -16.17 -0.31 0.68
CA ILE A 69 -16.75 0.15 -0.58
C ILE A 69 -18.06 0.85 -0.25
N VAL A 70 -18.15 2.13 -0.55
CA VAL A 70 -19.32 2.94 -0.18
C VAL A 70 -19.96 3.55 -1.43
N ASP A 71 -21.28 3.47 -1.52
CA ASP A 71 -22.03 4.18 -2.53
C ASP A 71 -22.06 5.67 -2.23
N GLY A 72 -21.57 6.48 -3.16
CA GLY A 72 -21.47 7.93 -3.04
C GLY A 72 -22.77 8.68 -3.38
N ALA A 73 -23.87 7.99 -3.65
CA ALA A 73 -25.18 8.63 -3.93
C ALA A 73 -25.61 9.55 -2.77
N ASN A 74 -25.25 9.20 -1.52
CA ASN A 74 -25.35 10.08 -0.37
C ASN A 74 -23.93 10.42 0.14
N ALA A 75 -23.41 11.56 -0.27
CA ALA A 75 -22.05 11.99 0.04
C ALA A 75 -21.80 12.17 1.54
N GLU A 76 -22.77 12.67 2.30
CA GLU A 76 -22.66 12.85 3.75
C GLU A 76 -22.54 11.52 4.49
N GLU A 77 -23.38 10.55 4.12
CA GLU A 77 -23.32 9.20 4.68
C GLU A 77 -22.03 8.49 4.32
N ALA A 78 -21.61 8.57 3.05
CA ALA A 78 -20.36 8.02 2.58
C ALA A 78 -19.15 8.60 3.35
N GLY A 79 -19.09 9.92 3.51
CA GLY A 79 -18.05 10.59 4.28
C GLY A 79 -18.00 10.14 5.73
N ARG A 80 -19.15 9.99 6.40
CA ARG A 80 -19.23 9.49 7.79
C ARG A 80 -18.70 8.06 7.90
N VAL A 81 -19.07 7.18 6.97
CA VAL A 81 -18.60 5.78 6.96
C VAL A 81 -17.08 5.71 6.78
N LEU A 82 -16.54 6.44 5.81
CA LEU A 82 -15.10 6.45 5.54
C LEU A 82 -14.29 7.06 6.69
N LEU A 83 -14.79 8.15 7.29
CA LEU A 83 -14.16 8.74 8.48
C LEU A 83 -14.19 7.77 9.67
N GLY A 84 -15.32 7.10 9.87
CA GLY A 84 -15.46 6.05 10.89
C GLY A 84 -14.47 4.89 10.69
N ALA A 85 -14.23 4.49 9.44
CA ALA A 85 -13.25 3.47 9.11
C ALA A 85 -11.81 3.90 9.45
N LYS A 86 -11.43 5.12 9.07
CA LYS A 86 -10.11 5.69 9.37
C LYS A 86 -9.87 5.86 10.88
N SER A 87 -10.93 6.13 11.64
CA SER A 87 -10.86 6.31 13.10
C SER A 87 -10.87 4.97 13.86
N ALA A 88 -11.36 3.89 13.24
CA ALA A 88 -11.40 2.57 13.85
C ALA A 88 -10.01 1.90 13.80
N PRO A 89 -9.37 1.55 14.93
CA PRO A 89 -8.02 0.98 14.94
C PRO A 89 -7.87 -0.26 14.05
N VAL A 90 -8.91 -1.10 13.98
CA VAL A 90 -8.93 -2.37 13.22
C VAL A 90 -9.06 -2.16 11.70
N ASN A 91 -9.59 -1.01 11.26
CA ASN A 91 -9.85 -0.69 9.85
C ASN A 91 -9.08 0.55 9.34
N LYS A 92 -8.19 1.09 10.15
CA LYS A 92 -7.40 2.29 9.83
C LYS A 92 -6.65 2.19 8.49
N ARG A 93 -6.27 0.98 8.08
CA ARG A 93 -5.55 0.69 6.83
C ARG A 93 -6.43 0.03 5.77
N ALA A 94 -7.74 -0.06 5.99
CA ALA A 94 -8.66 -0.57 4.99
C ALA A 94 -8.70 0.35 3.75
N LEU A 95 -8.72 -0.25 2.57
CA LEU A 95 -8.87 0.49 1.32
C LEU A 95 -10.24 1.13 1.25
N SER A 96 -10.29 2.45 1.09
CA SER A 96 -11.53 3.21 0.94
C SER A 96 -11.86 3.37 -0.54
N ILE A 97 -13.00 2.84 -0.97
CA ILE A 97 -13.48 2.87 -2.35
C ILE A 97 -14.85 3.54 -2.38
N VAL A 98 -15.03 4.52 -3.26
CA VAL A 98 -16.32 5.20 -3.43
C VAL A 98 -16.86 4.94 -4.83
N LEU A 99 -18.15 4.57 -4.90
CA LEU A 99 -18.89 4.43 -6.13
C LEU A 99 -19.60 5.75 -6.43
N VAL A 100 -19.37 6.36 -7.58
CA VAL A 100 -19.97 7.64 -7.94
C VAL A 100 -20.73 7.54 -9.24
N GLU A 101 -21.82 8.32 -9.37
CA GLU A 101 -22.45 8.56 -10.66
C GLU A 101 -21.54 9.48 -11.52
N ALA A 102 -21.64 9.35 -12.84
CA ALA A 102 -20.82 10.14 -13.76
C ALA A 102 -20.95 11.65 -13.54
N GLU A 103 -22.10 12.11 -13.09
CA GLU A 103 -22.43 13.52 -12.85
C GLU A 103 -21.72 14.08 -11.60
N VAL A 104 -21.46 13.27 -10.57
CA VAL A 104 -20.79 13.69 -9.33
C VAL A 104 -19.28 13.87 -9.52
N GLY A 105 -18.73 13.18 -10.49
CA GLY A 105 -17.34 13.26 -10.88
C GLY A 105 -16.34 12.77 -9.83
N LEU A 106 -15.07 12.64 -10.27
CA LEU A 106 -13.95 12.19 -9.43
C LEU A 106 -13.71 13.08 -8.20
N LYS A 107 -13.94 14.40 -8.33
CA LYS A 107 -13.71 15.38 -7.26
C LYS A 107 -14.50 15.03 -5.99
N GLY A 108 -15.77 14.67 -6.14
CA GLY A 108 -16.62 14.31 -5.00
C GLY A 108 -16.12 13.07 -4.27
N GLY A 109 -15.77 12.01 -4.99
CA GLY A 109 -15.28 10.77 -4.41
C GLY A 109 -13.96 10.92 -3.63
N PHE A 110 -12.97 11.61 -4.21
CA PHE A 110 -11.69 11.85 -3.52
C PHE A 110 -11.81 12.84 -2.37
N ALA A 111 -12.70 13.83 -2.45
CA ALA A 111 -12.98 14.75 -1.34
C ALA A 111 -13.53 14.02 -0.09
N LEU A 112 -14.22 12.88 -0.28
CA LEU A 112 -14.66 12.00 0.80
C LEU A 112 -13.51 11.19 1.43
N GLY A 113 -12.31 11.28 0.87
CA GLY A 113 -11.13 10.57 1.37
C GLY A 113 -11.01 9.14 0.82
N ALA A 114 -11.58 8.86 -0.35
CA ALA A 114 -11.39 7.59 -1.04
C ALA A 114 -9.94 7.43 -1.53
N HIS A 115 -9.43 6.19 -1.46
CA HIS A 115 -8.20 5.81 -2.16
C HIS A 115 -8.49 5.51 -3.64
N PHE A 116 -9.72 5.08 -3.94
CA PHE A 116 -10.14 4.68 -5.26
C PHE A 116 -11.60 5.09 -5.51
N VAL A 117 -11.90 5.54 -6.73
CA VAL A 117 -13.25 5.96 -7.15
C VAL A 117 -13.66 5.15 -8.35
N LEU A 118 -14.83 4.54 -8.31
CA LEU A 118 -15.44 3.78 -9.40
C LEU A 118 -16.67 4.50 -9.93
N HIS A 119 -16.73 4.74 -11.24
CA HIS A 119 -17.88 5.35 -11.89
C HIS A 119 -18.98 4.34 -12.20
N LYS A 120 -20.22 4.67 -11.81
CA LYS A 120 -21.43 3.96 -12.22
C LYS A 120 -21.99 4.57 -13.52
N PRO A 121 -22.63 3.77 -14.39
CA PRO A 121 -22.68 2.31 -14.38
C PRO A 121 -21.36 1.70 -14.85
N PHE A 122 -20.92 0.64 -14.19
CA PHE A 122 -19.69 -0.07 -14.59
C PHE A 122 -20.01 -1.42 -15.23
N ALA A 123 -19.28 -1.76 -16.28
CA ALA A 123 -19.28 -3.09 -16.86
C ALA A 123 -18.54 -4.06 -15.94
N VAL A 124 -18.98 -5.31 -15.90
CA VAL A 124 -18.38 -6.36 -15.04
C VAL A 124 -16.87 -6.49 -15.28
N GLU A 125 -16.45 -6.55 -16.56
CA GLU A 125 -15.05 -6.72 -16.92
C GLU A 125 -14.17 -5.54 -16.49
N ARG A 126 -14.70 -4.32 -16.63
CA ARG A 126 -14.01 -3.09 -16.18
C ARG A 126 -13.86 -3.05 -14.66
N ALA A 127 -14.94 -3.37 -13.94
CA ALA A 127 -14.87 -3.47 -12.49
C ALA A 127 -13.87 -4.56 -12.05
N LYS A 128 -13.86 -5.71 -12.74
CA LYS A 128 -12.93 -6.80 -12.45
C LYS A 128 -11.47 -6.40 -12.66
N ALA A 129 -11.14 -5.69 -13.75
CA ALA A 129 -9.80 -5.15 -13.99
C ALA A 129 -9.36 -4.22 -12.85
N SER A 130 -10.20 -3.23 -12.51
CA SER A 130 -9.92 -2.31 -11.39
C SER A 130 -9.73 -3.03 -10.06
N PHE A 131 -10.56 -4.03 -9.75
CA PHE A 131 -10.48 -4.77 -8.49
C PHE A 131 -9.31 -5.77 -8.44
N ARG A 132 -8.67 -6.16 -9.55
CA ARG A 132 -7.41 -6.94 -9.53
C ARG A 132 -6.28 -6.17 -8.83
N ALA A 133 -6.06 -4.91 -9.21
CA ALA A 133 -5.06 -4.07 -8.54
C ALA A 133 -5.41 -3.84 -7.06
N VAL A 134 -6.70 -3.59 -6.76
CA VAL A 134 -7.19 -3.47 -5.39
C VAL A 134 -6.94 -4.75 -4.58
N ARG A 135 -7.20 -5.94 -5.16
CA ARG A 135 -6.95 -7.23 -4.52
C ARG A 135 -5.48 -7.43 -4.17
N ALA A 136 -4.59 -7.17 -5.14
CA ALA A 136 -3.15 -7.27 -4.89
C ALA A 136 -2.70 -6.37 -3.73
N LEU A 137 -3.23 -5.14 -3.67
CA LEU A 137 -2.95 -4.22 -2.58
C LEU A 137 -3.58 -4.67 -1.24
N MET A 138 -4.81 -5.22 -1.26
CA MET A 138 -5.44 -5.81 -0.06
C MET A 138 -4.60 -6.94 0.51
N LYS A 139 -4.10 -7.84 -0.33
CA LYS A 139 -3.20 -8.94 0.08
C LYS A 139 -1.92 -8.37 0.71
N ARG A 140 -1.31 -7.39 0.04
CA ARG A 140 -0.09 -6.77 0.54
C ARG A 140 -0.28 -6.09 1.90
N GLU A 141 -1.35 -5.30 2.06
CA GLU A 141 -1.70 -4.66 3.32
C GLU A 141 -1.99 -5.67 4.44
N ARG A 142 -2.67 -6.76 4.13
CA ARG A 142 -2.94 -7.84 5.08
C ARG A 142 -1.64 -8.50 5.54
N ARG A 143 -0.75 -8.84 4.61
CA ARG A 143 0.56 -9.45 4.91
C ARG A 143 1.42 -8.54 5.79
N MET A 144 1.50 -7.25 5.48
CA MET A 144 2.24 -6.28 6.30
C MET A 144 1.74 -6.20 7.75
N GLN A 145 0.48 -6.57 7.98
CA GLN A 145 -0.15 -6.54 9.30
C GLN A 145 -0.24 -7.92 9.98
N MET A 146 0.11 -9.01 9.27
CA MET A 146 0.15 -10.35 9.88
C MET A 146 1.27 -10.40 10.91
N ARG A 147 0.88 -10.58 12.17
CA ARG A 147 1.80 -10.60 13.31
C ARG A 147 2.11 -12.03 13.73
N LEU A 148 3.38 -12.38 13.65
CA LEU A 148 3.90 -13.63 14.21
C LEU A 148 4.21 -13.42 15.69
N VAL A 149 3.58 -14.17 16.58
CA VAL A 149 3.90 -14.17 18.00
C VAL A 149 5.25 -14.87 18.16
N VAL A 150 6.28 -14.11 18.50
CA VAL A 150 7.65 -14.63 18.61
C VAL A 150 8.46 -13.80 19.60
N GLN A 151 9.26 -14.48 20.42
CA GLN A 151 10.15 -13.84 21.38
C GLN A 151 11.59 -13.88 20.89
N ILE A 152 12.03 -12.79 20.28
CA ILE A 152 13.39 -12.59 19.78
C ILE A 152 14.06 -11.53 20.64
N PRO A 153 15.32 -11.73 21.09
CA PRO A 153 16.08 -10.65 21.72
C PRO A 153 16.26 -9.48 20.76
N VAL A 154 16.05 -8.27 21.27
CA VAL A 154 16.21 -7.02 20.52
C VAL A 154 17.12 -6.09 21.29
N ALA A 155 18.15 -5.59 20.63
CA ALA A 155 18.91 -4.46 21.12
C ALA A 155 18.34 -3.18 20.50
N CYS A 156 18.11 -2.16 21.35
CA CYS A 156 17.61 -0.86 20.92
C CYS A 156 18.67 0.18 21.23
N TYR A 157 18.88 1.11 20.30
CA TYR A 157 19.90 2.15 20.39
C TYR A 157 19.24 3.52 20.19
N ALA A 158 19.50 4.42 21.15
CA ALA A 158 19.28 5.84 21.08
C ALA A 158 20.53 6.52 21.64
N ASP A 159 20.41 7.39 22.64
CA ASP A 159 21.54 7.92 23.42
C ASP A 159 22.25 6.84 24.26
N SER A 160 21.54 5.75 24.52
CA SER A 160 22.01 4.59 25.30
C SER A 160 21.57 3.29 24.63
N ARG A 161 22.17 2.18 25.07
CA ARG A 161 21.74 0.84 24.67
C ARG A 161 20.65 0.32 25.61
N TYR A 162 19.52 -0.11 25.04
CA TYR A 162 18.42 -0.74 25.76
C TYR A 162 18.27 -2.20 25.30
N LYS A 163 17.70 -3.03 26.15
CA LYS A 163 17.38 -4.43 25.85
C LYS A 163 15.86 -4.61 25.83
N ALA A 164 15.39 -5.35 24.87
CA ALA A 164 13.98 -5.72 24.75
C ALA A 164 13.86 -7.16 24.23
N LYS A 165 12.63 -7.67 24.23
CA LYS A 165 12.23 -8.89 23.50
C LYS A 165 11.00 -8.57 22.67
N THR A 166 10.90 -9.14 21.48
CA THR A 166 9.66 -9.09 20.74
C THR A 166 8.56 -9.84 21.47
N MET A 167 7.33 -9.37 21.34
CA MET A 167 6.10 -10.08 21.69
C MET A 167 5.44 -10.63 20.43
N ASP A 168 5.50 -9.83 19.38
CA ASP A 168 5.13 -10.19 18.02
C ASP A 168 5.96 -9.40 17.00
N LEU A 169 5.99 -9.88 15.75
CA LEU A 169 6.74 -9.29 14.65
C LEU A 169 5.96 -9.43 13.35
N CYS A 170 5.95 -8.38 12.54
CA CYS A 170 5.41 -8.37 11.17
C CYS A 170 6.32 -7.55 10.24
N GLU A 171 6.04 -7.52 8.94
CA GLU A 171 6.84 -6.73 7.99
C GLU A 171 6.84 -5.22 8.30
N GLY A 172 5.75 -4.69 8.85
CA GLY A 172 5.60 -3.26 9.13
C GLY A 172 6.03 -2.83 10.53
N GLY A 173 6.38 -3.77 11.42
CA GLY A 173 6.74 -3.43 12.79
C GLY A 173 6.66 -4.59 13.78
N MET A 174 6.79 -4.26 15.05
CA MET A 174 6.79 -5.25 16.14
C MET A 174 6.17 -4.69 17.40
N ALA A 175 5.67 -5.57 18.27
CA ALA A 175 5.47 -5.23 19.67
C ALA A 175 6.65 -5.77 20.48
N ILE A 176 7.17 -4.97 21.37
CA ILE A 176 8.33 -5.30 22.21
C ILE A 176 8.04 -5.08 23.68
N ARG A 177 8.74 -5.85 24.50
CA ARG A 177 8.81 -5.64 25.95
C ARG A 177 10.23 -5.26 26.30
N PHE A 178 10.42 -4.06 26.86
CA PHE A 178 11.70 -3.61 27.37
C PHE A 178 12.12 -4.40 28.64
N ILE A 179 13.38 -4.63 28.78
CA ILE A 179 13.98 -5.27 29.96
C ILE A 179 14.73 -4.20 30.74
N GLY A 180 14.06 -3.70 31.79
CA GLY A 180 14.58 -2.66 32.65
C GLY A 180 14.15 -1.26 32.19
N ARG A 181 15.10 -0.44 31.74
CA ARG A 181 14.85 0.97 31.42
C ARG A 181 14.16 1.12 30.05
N VAL A 182 13.15 1.98 29.98
CA VAL A 182 12.46 2.34 28.75
C VAL A 182 13.06 3.63 28.18
N PRO A 183 13.34 3.71 26.86
CA PRO A 183 13.83 4.93 26.23
C PRO A 183 12.77 6.03 26.27
N LYS A 184 13.23 7.28 26.23
CA LYS A 184 12.37 8.47 26.15
C LYS A 184 12.20 8.96 24.71
N GLU A 185 13.08 8.54 23.85
CA GLU A 185 13.13 8.91 22.44
C GLU A 185 12.05 8.15 21.67
N ASN A 186 11.40 8.83 20.70
CA ASN A 186 10.37 8.21 19.86
C ASN A 186 10.97 7.40 18.71
N THR A 187 12.14 7.77 18.20
CA THR A 187 12.83 7.08 17.09
C THR A 187 14.05 6.37 17.63
N LEU A 188 14.15 5.08 17.32
CA LEU A 188 15.18 4.20 17.81
C LEU A 188 15.74 3.35 16.65
N ARG A 189 16.99 2.95 16.75
CA ARG A 189 17.56 1.89 15.93
C ARG A 189 17.43 0.58 16.67
N PHE A 190 16.94 -0.44 15.96
CA PHE A 190 16.73 -1.79 16.49
C PHE A 190 17.65 -2.76 15.78
N SER A 191 18.26 -3.66 16.56
CA SER A 191 19.01 -4.81 16.05
C SER A 191 18.31 -6.08 16.49
N LEU A 192 17.84 -6.87 15.52
CA LEU A 192 17.11 -8.12 15.71
C LEU A 192 17.97 -9.29 15.24
N ASP A 193 18.20 -10.25 16.14
CA ASP A 193 18.89 -11.49 15.80
C ASP A 193 17.85 -12.55 15.39
N LEU A 194 17.49 -12.54 14.11
CA LEU A 194 16.49 -13.48 13.57
C LEU A 194 17.03 -14.92 13.57
N PRO A 195 16.37 -15.89 14.20
CA PRO A 195 16.84 -17.27 14.22
C PRO A 195 17.05 -17.86 12.82
N GLY A 196 18.27 -18.39 12.56
CA GLY A 196 18.63 -18.96 11.26
C GLY A 196 18.96 -17.94 10.18
N VAL A 197 19.23 -16.69 10.56
CA VAL A 197 19.83 -15.64 9.74
C VAL A 197 21.19 -15.29 10.37
N ASP A 198 22.25 -15.38 9.59
CA ASP A 198 23.63 -15.17 10.10
C ASP A 198 23.94 -13.71 10.46
N GLN A 199 23.16 -12.78 9.93
CA GLN A 199 23.33 -11.33 10.07
C GLN A 199 22.21 -10.77 10.93
N SER A 200 22.55 -9.93 11.94
CA SER A 200 21.55 -9.15 12.67
C SER A 200 20.84 -8.17 11.72
N LEU A 201 19.52 -8.14 11.79
CA LEU A 201 18.72 -7.19 11.05
C LEU A 201 18.68 -5.85 11.80
N GLU A 202 19.40 -4.85 11.28
CA GLU A 202 19.31 -3.50 11.82
C GLU A 202 18.25 -2.69 11.11
N ILE A 203 17.33 -2.06 11.86
CA ILE A 203 16.21 -1.31 11.30
C ILE A 203 15.87 -0.11 12.18
N GLU A 204 15.55 1.02 11.57
CA GLU A 204 15.04 2.19 12.27
C GLU A 204 13.52 2.06 12.49
N GLY A 205 13.03 2.51 13.65
CA GLY A 205 11.61 2.47 13.94
C GLY A 205 11.16 3.54 14.94
N GLU A 206 9.88 3.84 14.88
CA GLU A 206 9.22 4.80 15.74
C GLU A 206 8.31 4.09 16.74
N LEU A 207 8.30 4.57 17.98
CA LEU A 207 7.35 4.11 18.99
C LEU A 207 5.94 4.61 18.62
N ALA A 208 5.10 3.70 18.13
CA ALA A 208 3.75 4.02 17.66
C ALA A 208 2.73 4.11 18.81
N TRP A 209 2.97 3.35 19.88
CA TRP A 209 2.20 3.36 21.13
C TRP A 209 3.03 2.79 22.27
N GLY A 210 2.69 3.12 23.50
CA GLY A 210 3.42 2.78 24.70
C GLY A 210 3.76 4.04 25.49
N GLY A 211 4.36 3.90 26.66
CA GLY A 211 4.89 5.05 27.40
C GLY A 211 4.56 5.05 28.91
N SER A 212 3.61 4.24 29.37
CA SER A 212 3.33 4.06 30.81
C SER A 212 3.72 2.70 31.38
N GLY A 213 4.43 1.87 30.60
CA GLY A 213 4.82 0.52 30.97
C GLY A 213 6.07 0.05 30.21
N ASP A 214 6.41 -1.23 30.38
CA ASP A 214 7.54 -1.89 29.74
C ASP A 214 7.26 -2.37 28.30
N VAL A 215 6.02 -2.19 27.79
CA VAL A 215 5.58 -2.66 26.46
C VAL A 215 5.36 -1.48 25.53
N ALA A 216 5.83 -1.63 24.29
CA ALA A 216 5.64 -0.65 23.24
C ALA A 216 5.41 -1.31 21.87
N GLY A 217 4.62 -0.65 21.01
CA GLY A 217 4.55 -0.96 19.59
C GLY A 217 5.52 -0.10 18.80
N VAL A 218 6.27 -0.76 17.93
CA VAL A 218 7.24 -0.15 17.03
C VAL A 218 6.73 -0.26 15.61
N ARG A 219 6.76 0.86 14.87
CA ARG A 219 6.59 0.89 13.42
C ARG A 219 7.97 1.03 12.79
N PHE A 220 8.31 0.17 11.85
CA PHE A 220 9.55 0.31 11.10
C PHE A 220 9.47 1.53 10.18
N LYS A 221 10.57 2.28 10.13
CA LYS A 221 10.70 3.49 9.33
C LYS A 221 11.61 3.20 8.13
N ASP A 222 11.06 3.37 6.94
CA ASP A 222 11.76 3.27 5.65
C ASP A 222 12.82 2.16 5.57
N PRO A 223 12.47 0.89 5.87
CA PRO A 223 13.43 -0.20 5.76
C PRO A 223 13.93 -0.33 4.32
N THR A 224 15.22 -0.60 4.16
CA THR A 224 15.84 -0.83 2.84
C THR A 224 15.26 -2.09 2.17
N ASP A 225 15.43 -2.22 0.86
CA ASP A 225 14.95 -3.39 0.12
C ASP A 225 15.55 -4.70 0.65
N ASP A 226 16.82 -4.68 1.04
CA ASP A 226 17.48 -5.85 1.62
C ASP A 226 16.93 -6.19 3.01
N GLN A 227 16.68 -5.20 3.86
CA GLN A 227 16.05 -5.39 5.17
C GLN A 227 14.65 -5.98 5.02
N ARG A 228 13.84 -5.44 4.11
CA ARG A 228 12.49 -5.97 3.79
C ARG A 228 12.55 -7.40 3.30
N LYS A 229 13.47 -7.68 2.38
CA LYS A 229 13.64 -9.01 1.78
C LYS A 229 14.07 -10.06 2.82
N ILE A 230 15.01 -9.71 3.70
CA ILE A 230 15.46 -10.59 4.79
C ILE A 230 14.31 -10.87 5.75
N LEU A 231 13.62 -9.81 6.23
CA LEU A 231 12.52 -9.94 7.19
C LEU A 231 11.36 -10.75 6.59
N ARG A 232 10.95 -10.43 5.36
CA ARG A 232 9.89 -11.15 4.64
C ARG A 232 10.22 -12.62 4.46
N LYS A 233 11.42 -12.93 3.93
CA LYS A 233 11.86 -14.32 3.73
C LYS A 233 11.91 -15.10 5.04
N TRP A 234 12.25 -14.43 6.14
CA TRP A 234 12.26 -15.06 7.45
C TRP A 234 10.82 -15.29 7.95
N LEU A 235 9.94 -14.29 7.86
CA LEU A 235 8.52 -14.43 8.25
C LEU A 235 7.80 -15.52 7.45
N ASP A 236 8.00 -15.57 6.13
CA ASP A 236 7.40 -16.57 5.24
C ASP A 236 7.80 -18.01 5.64
N LYS A 237 9.04 -18.22 6.12
CA LYS A 237 9.48 -19.53 6.63
C LYS A 237 8.82 -19.93 7.96
N GLN A 238 8.35 -18.98 8.75
CA GLN A 238 7.70 -19.23 10.03
C GLN A 238 6.18 -19.46 9.88
N LEU A 239 5.61 -19.01 8.77
CA LEU A 239 4.18 -19.18 8.48
C LEU A 239 3.96 -20.56 7.83
N PRO A 240 2.94 -21.33 8.26
CA PRO A 240 2.68 -22.66 7.73
C PRO A 240 2.17 -22.65 6.28
N ASP A 241 1.55 -21.55 5.83
CA ASP A 241 1.01 -21.37 4.49
C ASP A 241 1.11 -19.89 4.12
N PRO A 242 2.26 -19.45 3.58
CA PRO A 242 2.45 -18.05 3.19
C PRO A 242 1.57 -17.75 1.97
N GLU A 243 0.69 -16.75 2.11
CA GLU A 243 -0.11 -16.27 0.99
C GLU A 243 0.81 -15.67 -0.10
N GLU A 244 0.74 -16.22 -1.30
CA GLU A 244 1.50 -15.71 -2.44
C GLU A 244 0.95 -14.34 -2.90
N ASP A 245 1.85 -13.44 -3.31
CA ASP A 245 1.46 -12.18 -3.93
C ASP A 245 0.78 -12.46 -5.28
N ASP A 246 -0.13 -11.58 -5.66
CA ASP A 246 -0.67 -11.59 -7.01
C ASP A 246 0.46 -11.25 -8.01
N PRO A 247 0.38 -11.74 -9.25
CA PRO A 247 1.40 -11.43 -10.26
C PRO A 247 1.51 -9.92 -10.47
N PRO A 248 2.71 -9.42 -10.82
CA PRO A 248 2.89 -7.99 -11.06
C PRO A 248 2.02 -7.52 -12.22
N VAL A 249 1.57 -6.27 -12.13
CA VAL A 249 0.82 -5.62 -13.21
C VAL A 249 1.82 -5.18 -14.27
N SER A 250 1.60 -5.66 -15.51
CA SER A 250 2.35 -5.21 -16.68
C SER A 250 1.85 -3.85 -17.14
N CYS A 251 2.77 -2.92 -17.37
CA CYS A 251 2.50 -1.55 -17.76
C CYS A 251 3.39 -1.12 -18.92
N GLY A 252 2.83 -0.29 -19.82
CA GLY A 252 3.62 0.46 -20.79
C GLY A 252 4.05 1.81 -20.23
N LEU A 253 5.13 2.38 -20.77
CA LEU A 253 5.56 3.74 -20.46
C LEU A 253 4.88 4.71 -21.43
N SER A 254 4.22 5.75 -20.92
CA SER A 254 3.66 6.84 -21.74
C SER A 254 4.44 8.13 -21.60
N ASP A 255 4.89 8.46 -20.40
CA ASP A 255 5.66 9.67 -20.14
C ASP A 255 6.68 9.45 -19.00
N LEU A 256 7.81 10.18 -19.07
CA LEU A 256 8.92 10.04 -18.14
C LEU A 256 9.54 11.41 -17.84
N SER A 257 9.82 11.66 -16.57
CA SER A 257 10.58 12.81 -16.09
C SER A 257 11.60 12.40 -15.04
N VAL A 258 12.36 13.34 -14.54
CA VAL A 258 13.30 13.10 -13.45
C VAL A 258 12.56 12.70 -12.17
N GLY A 259 11.37 13.24 -11.91
CA GLY A 259 10.60 13.02 -10.70
C GLY A 259 9.63 11.84 -10.78
N GLY A 260 9.22 11.39 -11.97
CA GLY A 260 8.18 10.37 -12.08
C GLY A 260 7.94 9.88 -13.51
N CYS A 261 6.92 9.02 -13.64
CA CYS A 261 6.49 8.49 -14.93
C CYS A 261 4.97 8.27 -14.97
N TYR A 262 4.41 8.31 -16.19
CA TYR A 262 3.04 7.87 -16.42
C TYR A 262 3.03 6.51 -17.08
N LEU A 263 2.41 5.53 -16.41
CA LEU A 263 2.35 4.13 -16.82
C LEU A 263 0.96 3.81 -17.36
N THR A 264 0.88 3.24 -18.57
CA THR A 264 -0.37 2.78 -19.17
C THR A 264 -0.69 1.37 -18.71
N THR A 265 -1.90 1.15 -18.22
CA THR A 265 -2.43 -0.14 -17.78
C THR A 265 -3.95 -0.09 -17.67
N ASP A 266 -4.62 -1.22 -17.81
CA ASP A 266 -6.05 -1.39 -17.55
C ASP A 266 -6.39 -1.55 -16.07
N SER A 267 -5.37 -1.81 -15.24
CA SER A 267 -5.51 -2.14 -13.83
C SER A 267 -4.60 -1.25 -12.95
N PRO A 268 -4.80 0.10 -12.97
CA PRO A 268 -3.97 1.01 -12.18
C PRO A 268 -4.17 0.80 -10.69
N PHE A 269 -3.07 0.91 -9.93
CA PHE A 269 -3.14 0.91 -8.47
C PHE A 269 -3.80 2.19 -7.95
N PRO A 270 -4.55 2.12 -6.82
CA PRO A 270 -5.17 3.27 -6.20
C PRO A 270 -4.16 4.38 -5.86
N ARG A 271 -4.63 5.63 -5.84
CA ARG A 271 -3.85 6.78 -5.35
C ARG A 271 -3.36 6.54 -3.93
N GLY A 272 -2.10 6.87 -3.65
CA GLY A 272 -1.45 6.63 -2.36
C GLY A 272 -0.85 5.23 -2.22
N THR A 273 -0.92 4.39 -3.24
CA THR A 273 -0.22 3.10 -3.23
C THR A 273 1.28 3.35 -3.41
N ARG A 274 2.09 2.84 -2.49
CA ARG A 274 3.52 2.66 -2.70
C ARG A 274 3.70 1.47 -3.63
N VAL A 275 4.53 1.62 -4.62
CA VAL A 275 4.78 0.59 -5.63
C VAL A 275 6.28 0.36 -5.81
N VAL A 276 6.62 -0.86 -6.19
CA VAL A 276 7.94 -1.20 -6.72
C VAL A 276 7.78 -1.48 -8.21
N MET A 277 8.45 -0.69 -9.01
CA MET A 277 8.53 -0.85 -10.46
C MET A 277 9.79 -1.65 -10.80
N SER A 278 9.70 -2.57 -11.73
CA SER A 278 10.85 -3.32 -12.24
C SER A 278 10.81 -3.40 -13.76
N ILE A 279 12.01 -3.37 -14.34
CA ILE A 279 12.23 -3.54 -15.78
C ILE A 279 13.41 -4.48 -15.97
N THR A 280 13.30 -5.39 -16.93
CA THR A 280 14.41 -6.25 -17.33
C THR A 280 15.14 -5.65 -18.52
N ALA A 281 16.38 -5.20 -18.32
CA ALA A 281 17.24 -4.68 -19.36
C ALA A 281 18.57 -5.45 -19.40
N SER A 282 18.94 -5.97 -20.57
CA SER A 282 20.22 -6.68 -20.77
C SER A 282 20.44 -7.83 -19.76
N LYS A 283 19.39 -8.56 -19.41
CA LYS A 283 19.36 -9.66 -18.40
C LYS A 283 19.55 -9.20 -16.94
N MET A 284 19.56 -7.92 -16.68
CA MET A 284 19.56 -7.36 -15.32
C MET A 284 18.20 -6.77 -15.00
N GLU A 285 17.73 -6.99 -13.79
CA GLU A 285 16.52 -6.36 -13.28
C GLU A 285 16.91 -5.03 -12.62
N VAL A 286 16.31 -3.94 -13.11
CA VAL A 286 16.41 -2.61 -12.49
C VAL A 286 15.11 -2.34 -11.77
N ARG A 287 15.18 -1.86 -10.54
CA ARG A 287 14.01 -1.57 -9.69
C ARG A 287 14.03 -0.13 -9.20
N ALA A 288 12.86 0.44 -9.02
CA ALA A 288 12.69 1.72 -8.33
C ALA A 288 11.40 1.71 -7.52
N ALA A 289 11.43 2.39 -6.37
CA ALA A 289 10.24 2.60 -5.56
C ALA A 289 9.55 3.90 -5.97
N GLY A 290 8.21 3.90 -5.91
CA GLY A 290 7.39 5.06 -6.24
C GLY A 290 6.10 5.11 -5.44
N ILE A 291 5.37 6.22 -5.58
CA ILE A 291 4.03 6.41 -5.04
C ILE A 291 3.08 6.83 -6.14
N VAL A 292 1.91 6.19 -6.20
CA VAL A 292 0.86 6.55 -7.16
C VAL A 292 0.20 7.85 -6.73
N LEU A 293 0.34 8.90 -7.53
CA LEU A 293 -0.26 10.22 -7.29
C LEU A 293 -1.60 10.40 -8.00
N VAL A 294 -1.74 9.78 -9.19
CA VAL A 294 -2.98 9.81 -9.97
C VAL A 294 -3.24 8.42 -10.55
N ALA A 295 -4.50 8.02 -10.59
CA ALA A 295 -4.93 6.76 -11.20
C ALA A 295 -6.16 7.01 -12.05
N HIS A 296 -6.07 6.67 -13.33
CA HIS A 296 -7.15 6.74 -14.30
C HIS A 296 -7.54 5.32 -14.70
N GLN A 297 -8.76 4.93 -14.37
CA GLN A 297 -9.27 3.61 -14.71
C GLN A 297 -9.15 3.33 -16.22
N GLU A 298 -8.70 2.14 -16.59
CA GLU A 298 -8.53 1.67 -17.97
C GLU A 298 -7.43 2.41 -18.77
N PHE A 299 -6.79 3.43 -18.21
CA PHE A 299 -5.78 4.21 -18.92
C PHE A 299 -4.39 4.10 -18.30
N GLY A 300 -4.30 4.23 -16.99
CA GLY A 300 -3.00 4.14 -16.34
C GLY A 300 -2.89 4.91 -15.03
N MET A 301 -1.64 5.12 -14.62
CA MET A 301 -1.31 5.78 -13.37
C MET A 301 -0.05 6.62 -13.47
N GLY A 302 -0.06 7.78 -12.82
CA GLY A 302 1.13 8.62 -12.62
C GLY A 302 1.82 8.26 -11.31
N VAL A 303 3.10 7.95 -11.41
CA VAL A 303 3.94 7.50 -10.29
C VAL A 303 5.07 8.51 -10.08
N GLU A 304 5.21 9.00 -8.86
CA GLU A 304 6.36 9.77 -8.41
C GLU A 304 7.43 8.83 -7.87
N PHE A 305 8.69 8.98 -8.28
CA PHE A 305 9.81 8.20 -7.74
C PHE A 305 10.12 8.59 -6.29
N LEU A 306 10.26 7.62 -5.42
CA LEU A 306 10.71 7.86 -4.05
C LEU A 306 12.24 8.10 -4.03
N ARG A 307 12.65 9.16 -3.32
CA ARG A 307 14.05 9.61 -3.20
C ARG A 307 14.42 9.99 -1.77
N GLY A 308 13.66 9.48 -0.79
CA GLY A 308 13.85 9.80 0.64
C GLY A 308 15.14 9.26 1.22
N THR A 309 15.76 8.24 0.61
CA THR A 309 17.05 7.68 0.98
C THR A 309 18.01 7.72 -0.20
N ALA A 310 19.33 7.66 0.08
CA ALA A 310 20.35 7.61 -0.98
C ALA A 310 20.15 6.38 -1.90
N GLU A 311 19.75 5.25 -1.34
CA GLU A 311 19.46 4.03 -2.10
C GLU A 311 18.27 4.25 -3.06
N GLN A 312 17.17 4.84 -2.59
CA GLN A 312 16.00 5.15 -3.43
C GLN A 312 16.34 6.14 -4.55
N ALA A 313 17.16 7.16 -4.25
CA ALA A 313 17.62 8.11 -5.26
C ALA A 313 18.43 7.43 -6.37
N ASP A 314 19.39 6.56 -6.00
CA ASP A 314 20.21 5.80 -6.95
C ASP A 314 19.37 4.78 -7.76
N GLN A 315 18.39 4.13 -7.13
CA GLN A 315 17.43 3.24 -7.83
C GLN A 315 16.60 4.02 -8.85
N ALA A 316 16.08 5.20 -8.49
CA ALA A 316 15.33 6.05 -9.41
C ALA A 316 16.18 6.50 -10.59
N GLU A 317 17.41 6.95 -10.35
CA GLU A 317 18.33 7.36 -11.43
C GLU A 317 18.66 6.21 -12.39
N ARG A 318 18.93 5.02 -11.86
CA ARG A 318 19.15 3.82 -12.69
C ARG A 318 17.92 3.45 -13.50
N MET A 319 16.72 3.54 -12.92
CA MET A 319 15.47 3.27 -13.64
C MET A 319 15.27 4.25 -14.79
N ILE A 320 15.43 5.56 -14.55
CA ILE A 320 15.29 6.60 -15.55
C ILE A 320 16.29 6.41 -16.70
N ALA A 321 17.56 6.18 -16.38
CA ALA A 321 18.59 5.91 -17.37
C ALA A 321 18.28 4.66 -18.21
N THR A 322 17.74 3.62 -17.58
CA THR A 322 17.36 2.39 -18.27
C THR A 322 16.16 2.60 -19.19
N LEU A 323 15.16 3.37 -18.76
CA LEU A 323 13.97 3.68 -19.55
C LEU A 323 14.33 4.52 -20.77
N HIS A 324 15.14 5.58 -20.62
CA HIS A 324 15.63 6.37 -21.75
C HIS A 324 16.45 5.54 -22.75
N ALA A 325 17.33 4.66 -22.27
CA ALA A 325 18.13 3.80 -23.14
C ALA A 325 17.30 2.75 -23.94
N ASN A 326 16.05 2.50 -23.55
CA ASN A 326 15.16 1.53 -24.16
C ASN A 326 13.84 2.16 -24.67
N GLU A 327 13.75 3.47 -24.80
CA GLU A 327 12.52 4.18 -25.21
C GLU A 327 11.97 3.68 -26.55
N ASP A 328 12.83 3.47 -27.55
CA ASP A 328 12.45 2.93 -28.86
C ASP A 328 11.91 1.51 -28.83
N LYS A 329 12.15 0.75 -27.75
CA LYS A 329 11.74 -0.66 -27.60
C LYS A 329 10.44 -0.83 -26.84
N HIS A 330 9.80 0.28 -26.37
CA HIS A 330 8.61 0.24 -25.55
C HIS A 330 8.72 -0.78 -24.40
N PRO A 331 9.64 -0.59 -23.44
CA PRO A 331 9.94 -1.59 -22.42
C PRO A 331 8.70 -1.86 -21.57
N GLU A 332 8.49 -3.15 -21.30
CA GLU A 332 7.45 -3.58 -20.37
C GLU A 332 7.91 -3.36 -18.93
N ILE A 333 7.11 -2.66 -18.16
CA ILE A 333 7.39 -2.32 -16.77
C ILE A 333 6.45 -3.13 -15.89
N PHE A 334 7.01 -3.91 -14.98
CA PHE A 334 6.26 -4.70 -14.01
C PHE A 334 6.12 -3.95 -12.71
N VAL A 335 4.90 -3.83 -12.20
CA VAL A 335 4.58 -3.05 -11.02
C VAL A 335 3.92 -3.91 -9.95
N LEU A 336 4.48 -3.88 -8.75
CA LEU A 336 3.93 -4.55 -7.56
C LEU A 336 3.58 -3.51 -6.49
N PRO A 337 2.47 -3.71 -5.75
CA PRO A 337 2.15 -2.84 -4.63
C PRO A 337 3.07 -3.15 -3.44
N ASP A 338 3.52 -2.11 -2.74
CA ASP A 338 4.31 -2.21 -1.51
C ASP A 338 3.55 -1.68 -0.27
N GLY A 339 2.28 -1.40 -0.42
CA GLY A 339 1.38 -0.94 0.63
C GLY A 339 0.83 0.46 0.40
N LEU A 340 0.00 0.92 1.34
CA LEU A 340 -0.54 2.28 1.32
C LEU A 340 0.38 3.24 2.06
N GLU A 341 0.54 4.43 1.52
CA GLU A 341 1.17 5.54 2.22
C GLU A 341 0.33 5.94 3.44
N THR A 342 0.95 5.95 4.62
CA THR A 342 0.27 6.31 5.87
C THR A 342 0.27 7.80 6.16
N ALA A 343 1.22 8.53 5.61
CA ALA A 343 1.21 9.98 5.63
C ALA A 343 0.15 10.49 4.65
N SER A 344 -0.62 11.49 5.05
CA SER A 344 -1.53 12.15 4.12
C SER A 344 -0.71 12.70 2.96
N ILE A 345 -0.96 12.23 1.74
CA ILE A 345 -0.38 12.87 0.55
C ILE A 345 -0.81 14.34 0.64
N PRO A 346 0.14 15.30 0.70
CA PRO A 346 -0.21 16.70 0.84
C PRO A 346 -1.20 17.10 -0.26
N THR A 347 -2.35 17.63 0.15
CA THR A 347 -3.37 18.15 -0.77
C THR A 347 -2.98 19.51 -1.31
N GLN A 348 -2.04 20.20 -0.66
CA GLN A 348 -1.43 21.42 -1.20
C GLN A 348 -0.14 21.02 -1.90
N PRO A 349 0.01 21.37 -3.18
CA PRO A 349 1.23 21.10 -3.91
C PRO A 349 2.39 21.88 -3.26
N LEU A 350 3.31 21.18 -2.62
CA LEU A 350 4.67 21.67 -2.57
C LEU A 350 5.12 21.67 -4.03
N ALA A 351 5.30 22.87 -4.59
CA ALA A 351 5.80 23.01 -5.95
C ALA A 351 7.11 22.23 -6.05
N THR A 352 7.14 21.24 -6.92
CA THR A 352 8.36 20.52 -7.26
C THR A 352 8.96 21.20 -8.48
N GLU A 353 10.27 21.05 -8.69
CA GLU A 353 10.90 21.50 -9.94
C GLU A 353 10.53 20.61 -11.13
N ASP A 354 9.68 19.59 -10.91
CA ASP A 354 9.29 18.61 -11.93
C ASP A 354 7.84 18.84 -12.42
N PRO A 355 7.67 19.36 -13.64
CA PRO A 355 6.37 19.69 -14.20
C PRO A 355 5.42 18.48 -14.31
N LEU A 356 5.92 17.27 -14.59
CA LEU A 356 5.08 16.08 -14.72
C LEU A 356 4.51 15.67 -13.37
N VAL A 357 5.34 15.68 -12.31
CA VAL A 357 4.90 15.38 -10.95
C VAL A 357 3.91 16.42 -10.45
N ASP A 358 4.13 17.71 -10.77
CA ASP A 358 3.19 18.77 -10.43
C ASP A 358 1.84 18.57 -11.12
N LEU A 359 1.84 18.14 -12.40
CA LEU A 359 0.61 17.78 -13.11
C LEU A 359 -0.15 16.66 -12.38
N PHE A 360 0.54 15.61 -11.92
CA PHE A 360 -0.08 14.52 -11.17
C PHE A 360 -0.72 15.00 -9.87
N ARG A 361 -0.04 15.86 -9.12
CA ARG A 361 -0.50 16.38 -7.82
C ARG A 361 -1.71 17.30 -7.96
N GLN A 362 -1.74 18.12 -9.01
CA GLN A 362 -2.80 19.12 -9.21
C GLN A 362 -4.04 18.53 -9.89
N ASN A 363 -3.88 17.53 -10.75
CA ASN A 363 -4.92 17.08 -11.67
C ASN A 363 -5.42 15.65 -11.41
N PHE A 364 -5.20 15.08 -10.22
CA PHE A 364 -5.68 13.74 -9.86
C PHE A 364 -7.22 13.60 -9.84
N GLN A 365 -7.95 14.71 -9.92
CA GLN A 365 -9.41 14.78 -9.92
C GLN A 365 -9.98 15.19 -11.29
N VAL A 366 -9.13 15.37 -12.30
CA VAL A 366 -9.53 15.81 -13.63
C VAL A 366 -9.91 14.59 -14.48
N PRO A 367 -10.93 14.69 -15.37
CA PRO A 367 -11.23 13.63 -16.34
C PRO A 367 -10.00 13.24 -17.16
N VAL A 368 -9.89 11.95 -17.47
CA VAL A 368 -8.70 11.38 -18.11
C VAL A 368 -8.37 12.04 -19.45
N GLU A 369 -9.37 12.36 -20.27
CA GLU A 369 -9.17 13.00 -21.57
C GLU A 369 -8.49 14.36 -21.42
N THR A 370 -8.98 15.17 -20.47
CA THR A 370 -8.40 16.48 -20.15
C THR A 370 -7.00 16.35 -19.59
N PHE A 371 -6.77 15.37 -18.71
CA PHE A 371 -5.47 15.09 -18.14
C PHE A 371 -4.44 14.68 -19.21
N LEU A 372 -4.79 13.74 -20.09
CA LEU A 372 -3.91 13.29 -21.17
C LEU A 372 -3.61 14.40 -22.18
N GLN A 373 -4.59 15.29 -22.42
CA GLN A 373 -4.36 16.48 -23.25
C GLN A 373 -3.34 17.42 -22.62
N GLN A 374 -3.49 17.75 -21.34
CA GLN A 374 -2.55 18.60 -20.61
C GLN A 374 -1.13 18.00 -20.59
N MET A 375 -1.02 16.68 -20.42
CA MET A 375 0.26 15.98 -20.44
C MET A 375 0.95 16.10 -21.83
N ARG A 376 0.19 15.98 -22.93
CA ARG A 376 0.71 16.17 -24.29
C ARG A 376 1.15 17.60 -24.56
N GLU A 377 0.36 18.59 -24.15
CA GLU A 377 0.68 20.03 -24.29
C GLU A 377 1.97 20.38 -23.53
N GLN A 378 2.14 19.83 -22.32
CA GLN A 378 3.33 20.02 -21.52
C GLN A 378 4.59 19.42 -22.17
N ARG A 379 4.49 18.22 -22.75
CA ARG A 379 5.58 17.58 -23.49
C ARG A 379 6.01 18.43 -24.69
N GLN A 380 5.05 18.90 -25.50
CA GLN A 380 5.35 19.75 -26.64
C GLN A 380 6.02 21.08 -26.27
N ALA A 381 5.65 21.63 -25.11
CA ALA A 381 6.26 22.84 -24.59
C ALA A 381 7.71 22.63 -24.12
N LEU A 382 8.06 21.43 -23.65
CA LEU A 382 9.43 21.06 -23.27
C LEU A 382 10.32 20.79 -24.50
N ASP A 383 9.78 20.09 -25.50
CA ASP A 383 10.49 19.79 -26.78
C ASP A 383 10.76 21.03 -27.62
N SER A 384 10.03 22.11 -27.37
CA SER A 384 10.19 23.41 -28.11
C SER A 384 11.17 24.40 -27.46
N ARG A 385 11.75 24.03 -26.31
CA ARG A 385 12.79 24.81 -25.59
C ARG A 385 14.18 24.25 -25.81
#